data_ed369ed3844991a2e59155d87a03fa3e
#
_entry.id   ed369ed3844991a2e59155d87a03fa3e
#
_cell.length_a   1.000
_cell.length_b   1.000
_cell.length_c   1.000
_cell.angle_alpha   90.00
_cell.angle_beta   90.00
_cell.angle_gamma   90.00
#
_symmetry.space_group_name_H-M   'P 1'
#
loop_
_entity.id
_entity.type
_entity.pdbx_description
1 polymer ?
#
loop_
_entity_poly.entity_id
_entity_poly.type
_entity_poly.pdbx_seq_one_letter_code
_entity_poly.pdbx_strand_id
1 'polypeptide(L)'
;MKEYNSSLLYSYNFAYGGATVNASLVEPYTPTVKSFIDQVKQFSDSIASHPSYAPWTADTSLFAIWLGVNDVGNSYYTANVSAALLPKIMDSYFSQVEILYEAGARNFALLSVPRRWNPRKLE
;
A
#
# COMPACT_ATOMS: atom_id res chain seq x y z
N MET A 1 35.44 17.60 -9.01
CA MET A 1 34.58 16.42 -8.91
C MET A 1 33.62 16.61 -7.74
N LYS A 2 32.31 16.59 -7.95
CA LYS A 2 31.36 16.54 -6.84
C LYS A 2 31.37 15.11 -6.33
N GLU A 3 31.89 14.90 -5.13
CA GLU A 3 31.73 13.62 -4.45
C GLU A 3 30.26 13.52 -4.03
N TYR A 4 29.52 12.63 -4.68
CA TYR A 4 28.20 12.24 -4.21
C TYR A 4 28.41 11.25 -3.07
N ASN A 5 27.83 11.56 -1.91
CA ASN A 5 27.80 10.66 -0.78
C ASN A 5 27.06 9.38 -1.22
N SER A 6 27.79 8.32 -1.55
CA SER A 6 27.22 7.07 -2.01
C SER A 6 26.79 6.24 -0.82
N SER A 7 25.51 6.31 -0.47
CA SER A 7 24.89 5.36 0.45
C SER A 7 24.22 4.26 -0.36
N LEU A 8 24.45 3.00 0.02
CA LEU A 8 23.73 1.87 -0.55
C LEU A 8 22.34 1.78 0.10
N LEU A 9 21.30 1.96 -0.69
CA LEU A 9 19.93 1.82 -0.25
C LEU A 9 19.29 0.63 -0.98
N TYR A 10 18.78 -0.33 -0.24
CA TYR A 10 17.99 -1.43 -0.80
C TYR A 10 16.52 -1.03 -0.88
N SER A 11 15.88 -1.36 -2.01
CA SER A 11 14.44 -1.18 -2.19
C SER A 11 13.80 -2.54 -2.47
N TYR A 12 12.87 -2.93 -1.61
CA TYR A 12 12.04 -4.13 -1.79
C TYR A 12 10.64 -3.67 -2.23
N ASN A 13 10.35 -3.85 -3.52
CA ASN A 13 9.12 -3.32 -4.10
C ASN A 13 8.07 -4.41 -4.26
N PHE A 14 7.03 -4.36 -3.44
CA PHE A 14 5.85 -5.21 -3.52
C PHE A 14 4.66 -4.54 -4.21
N ALA A 15 4.80 -3.26 -4.61
CA ALA A 15 3.72 -2.50 -5.22
C ALA A 15 3.23 -3.15 -6.52
N TYR A 16 1.92 -3.06 -6.75
CA TYR A 16 1.28 -3.57 -7.96
C TYR A 16 0.35 -2.50 -8.54
N GLY A 17 0.50 -2.19 -9.82
CA GLY A 17 -0.36 -1.23 -10.51
C GLY A 17 -1.83 -1.68 -10.50
N GLY A 18 -2.75 -0.78 -10.16
CA GLY A 18 -4.18 -1.10 -10.06
C GLY A 18 -4.62 -1.74 -8.74
N ALA A 19 -3.72 -1.91 -7.78
CA ALA A 19 -4.03 -2.54 -6.51
C ALA A 19 -5.11 -1.81 -5.72
N THR A 20 -6.05 -2.57 -5.17
CA THR A 20 -6.98 -2.14 -4.13
C THR A 20 -6.48 -2.63 -2.77
N VAL A 21 -7.04 -2.11 -1.70
CA VAL A 21 -6.67 -2.55 -0.34
C VAL A 21 -7.08 -4.00 -0.11
N ASN A 22 -8.33 -4.30 -0.42
CA ASN A 22 -8.92 -5.63 -0.27
C ASN A 22 -9.78 -5.96 -1.48
N ALA A 23 -9.34 -6.91 -2.28
CA ALA A 23 -10.04 -7.32 -3.51
C ALA A 23 -11.45 -7.86 -3.28
N SER A 24 -11.75 -8.35 -2.07
CA SER A 24 -13.10 -8.80 -1.70
C SER A 24 -14.06 -7.65 -1.42
N LEU A 25 -13.56 -6.46 -1.11
CA LEU A 25 -14.36 -5.25 -0.87
C LEU A 25 -14.47 -4.40 -2.12
N VAL A 26 -13.35 -4.19 -2.81
CA VAL A 26 -13.27 -3.48 -4.08
C VAL A 26 -12.44 -4.29 -5.06
N GLU A 27 -13.08 -4.85 -6.04
CA GLU A 27 -12.44 -5.67 -7.05
C GLU A 27 -11.48 -4.82 -7.90
N PRO A 28 -10.21 -5.25 -8.09
CA PRO A 28 -9.30 -4.59 -9.03
C PRO A 28 -9.75 -4.82 -10.47
N TYR A 29 -9.18 -4.08 -11.42
CA TYR A 29 -9.57 -4.16 -12.84
C TYR A 29 -9.32 -5.53 -13.48
N THR A 30 -8.45 -6.36 -12.92
CA THR A 30 -8.28 -7.78 -13.28
C THR A 30 -7.96 -8.61 -12.03
N PRO A 31 -8.33 -9.91 -12.02
CA PRO A 31 -8.09 -10.78 -10.86
C PRO A 31 -6.61 -11.11 -10.62
N THR A 32 -5.72 -10.78 -11.55
CA THR A 32 -4.27 -11.00 -11.42
C THR A 32 -3.57 -9.91 -10.60
N VAL A 33 -4.25 -8.78 -10.37
CA VAL A 33 -3.71 -7.67 -9.59
C VAL A 33 -3.59 -8.05 -8.13
N LYS A 34 -2.40 -7.86 -7.57
CA LYS A 34 -2.13 -8.12 -6.15
C LYS A 34 -2.65 -6.97 -5.29
N SER A 35 -3.64 -7.26 -4.45
CA SER A 35 -4.15 -6.30 -3.45
C SER A 35 -3.10 -5.98 -2.39
N PHE A 36 -3.38 -4.99 -1.53
CA PHE A 36 -2.49 -4.70 -0.40
C PHE A 36 -2.36 -5.91 0.54
N ILE A 37 -3.44 -6.65 0.76
CA ILE A 37 -3.40 -7.91 1.53
C ILE A 37 -2.42 -8.91 0.90
N ASP A 38 -2.46 -9.07 -0.42
CA ASP A 38 -1.53 -9.97 -1.13
C ASP A 38 -0.08 -9.50 -1.04
N GLN A 39 0.15 -8.19 -1.14
CA GLN A 39 1.49 -7.60 -1.03
C GLN A 39 2.08 -7.78 0.36
N VAL A 40 1.28 -7.57 1.42
CA VAL A 40 1.70 -7.82 2.82
C VAL A 40 1.95 -9.30 3.04
N LYS A 41 1.14 -10.18 2.45
CA LYS A 41 1.39 -11.62 2.49
C LYS A 41 2.71 -11.99 1.81
N GLN A 42 3.00 -11.43 0.63
CA GLN A 42 4.29 -11.65 -0.06
C GLN A 42 5.48 -11.21 0.82
N PHE A 43 5.37 -10.05 1.46
CA PHE A 43 6.38 -9.60 2.43
C PHE A 43 6.54 -10.59 3.59
N SER A 44 5.44 -11.02 4.19
CA SER A 44 5.42 -11.95 5.33
C SER A 44 6.04 -13.30 4.97
N ASP A 45 5.77 -13.79 3.78
CA ASP A 45 6.25 -15.09 3.31
C ASP A 45 7.72 -15.07 2.84
N SER A 46 8.29 -13.88 2.59
CA SER A 46 9.63 -13.74 2.00
C SER A 46 10.66 -13.10 2.93
N ILE A 47 10.50 -11.83 3.26
CA ILE A 47 11.57 -11.05 3.93
C ILE A 47 11.23 -10.61 5.35
N ALA A 48 10.01 -10.83 5.84
CA ALA A 48 9.63 -10.47 7.21
C ALA A 48 10.51 -11.11 8.27
N SER A 49 11.04 -12.31 8.03
CA SER A 49 11.93 -13.04 8.91
C SER A 49 13.38 -12.55 8.94
N HIS A 50 13.69 -11.44 8.27
CA HIS A 50 15.05 -10.88 8.16
C HIS A 50 16.08 -11.86 7.57
N PRO A 51 15.82 -12.48 6.41
CA PRO A 51 16.75 -13.42 5.81
C PRO A 51 18.06 -12.72 5.42
N SER A 52 19.15 -13.47 5.32
CA SER A 52 20.48 -12.92 5.01
C SER A 52 20.57 -12.15 3.70
N TYR A 53 19.72 -12.49 2.73
CA TYR A 53 19.63 -11.78 1.45
C TYR A 53 18.81 -10.48 1.52
N ALA A 54 18.07 -10.26 2.59
CA ALA A 54 17.27 -9.06 2.85
C ALA A 54 17.38 -8.65 4.33
N PRO A 55 18.56 -8.15 4.78
CA PRO A 55 18.86 -7.91 6.18
C PRO A 55 18.33 -6.53 6.63
N TRP A 56 17.04 -6.30 6.48
CA TRP A 56 16.41 -5.06 6.93
C TRP A 56 16.29 -5.03 8.47
N THR A 57 16.23 -3.84 9.05
CA THR A 57 16.00 -3.62 10.49
C THR A 57 14.92 -2.58 10.71
N ALA A 58 14.31 -2.60 11.88
CA ALA A 58 13.28 -1.63 12.26
C ALA A 58 13.77 -0.18 12.16
N ASP A 59 14.98 0.09 12.61
CA ASP A 59 15.55 1.44 12.70
C ASP A 59 15.98 2.01 11.34
N THR A 60 16.34 1.16 10.40
CA THR A 60 16.92 1.58 9.12
C THR A 60 15.95 1.40 7.94
N SER A 61 14.73 0.94 8.19
CA SER A 61 13.77 0.64 7.14
C SER A 61 12.56 1.55 7.19
N LEU A 62 12.14 2.03 6.01
CA LEU A 62 10.93 2.81 5.80
C LEU A 62 9.93 1.98 5.00
N PHE A 63 8.74 1.83 5.54
CA PHE A 63 7.61 1.18 4.88
C PHE A 63 6.72 2.24 4.25
N ALA A 64 6.84 2.43 2.94
CA ALA A 64 6.05 3.40 2.19
C ALA A 64 4.80 2.71 1.60
N ILE A 65 3.61 3.24 1.93
CA ILE A 65 2.34 2.68 1.53
C ILE A 65 1.51 3.74 0.81
N TRP A 66 1.18 3.47 -0.45
CA TRP A 66 0.34 4.34 -1.26
C TRP A 66 -0.78 3.53 -1.90
N LEU A 67 -1.88 3.43 -1.20
CA LEU A 67 -3.08 2.69 -1.58
C LEU A 67 -4.33 3.57 -1.46
N GLY A 68 -5.42 3.15 -2.08
CA GLY A 68 -6.74 3.76 -1.97
C GLY A 68 -7.23 4.48 -3.22
N VAL A 69 -6.35 4.88 -4.13
CA VAL A 69 -6.76 5.55 -5.38
C VAL A 69 -7.62 4.63 -6.26
N ASN A 70 -7.28 3.35 -6.32
CA ASN A 70 -8.06 2.35 -7.06
C ASN A 70 -9.33 1.94 -6.33
N ASP A 71 -9.31 1.91 -5.00
CA ASP A 71 -10.51 1.69 -4.19
C ASP A 71 -11.55 2.77 -4.47
N VAL A 72 -11.17 4.04 -4.46
CA VAL A 72 -12.04 5.16 -4.83
C VAL A 72 -12.44 5.08 -6.30
N GLY A 73 -11.47 4.83 -7.19
CA GLY A 73 -11.67 4.78 -8.64
C GLY A 73 -12.67 3.72 -9.08
N ASN A 74 -12.62 2.56 -8.45
CA ASN A 74 -13.46 1.40 -8.81
C ASN A 74 -14.77 1.32 -8.03
N SER A 75 -15.03 2.23 -7.09
CA SER A 75 -16.21 2.16 -6.23
C SER A 75 -17.06 3.44 -6.16
N TYR A 76 -16.55 4.59 -6.59
CA TYR A 76 -17.23 5.89 -6.40
C TYR A 76 -18.61 6.01 -7.03
N TYR A 77 -18.91 5.18 -8.02
CA TYR A 77 -20.18 5.16 -8.75
C TYR A 77 -21.19 4.19 -8.14
N THR A 78 -20.81 3.40 -7.15
CA THR A 78 -21.72 2.48 -6.46
C THR A 78 -22.48 3.20 -5.35
N ALA A 79 -23.74 2.84 -5.12
CA ALA A 79 -24.55 3.43 -4.06
C ALA A 79 -23.98 3.09 -2.67
N ASN A 80 -24.03 4.05 -1.74
CA ASN A 80 -23.63 3.89 -0.33
C ASN A 80 -22.14 3.60 -0.07
N VAL A 81 -21.26 3.94 -0.99
CA VAL A 81 -19.81 3.68 -0.85
C VAL A 81 -19.21 4.30 0.39
N SER A 82 -19.52 5.58 0.64
CA SER A 82 -18.86 6.34 1.71
C SER A 82 -19.25 5.86 3.11
N ALA A 83 -20.52 5.51 3.33
CA ALA A 83 -21.03 5.17 4.65
C ALA A 83 -20.76 3.71 5.05
N ALA A 84 -20.86 2.79 4.11
CA ALA A 84 -20.77 1.35 4.40
C ALA A 84 -19.45 0.71 4.00
N LEU A 85 -18.88 1.12 2.87
CA LEU A 85 -17.70 0.47 2.29
C LEU A 85 -16.39 1.08 2.81
N LEU A 86 -16.30 2.40 2.91
CA LEU A 86 -15.07 3.08 3.32
C LEU A 86 -14.57 2.63 4.70
N PRO A 87 -15.40 2.51 5.75
CA PRO A 87 -14.93 1.98 7.03
C PRO A 87 -14.31 0.58 6.91
N LYS A 88 -14.91 -0.30 6.12
CA LYS A 88 -14.39 -1.66 5.90
C LYS A 88 -13.05 -1.67 5.18
N ILE A 89 -12.87 -0.77 4.19
CA ILE A 89 -11.60 -0.59 3.50
C ILE A 89 -10.53 -0.11 4.49
N MET A 90 -10.86 0.87 5.34
CA MET A 90 -9.93 1.40 6.34
C MET A 90 -9.57 0.35 7.39
N ASP A 91 -10.52 -0.46 7.85
CA ASP A 91 -10.26 -1.57 8.77
C ASP A 91 -9.29 -2.59 8.14
N SER A 92 -9.51 -2.96 6.87
CA SER A 92 -8.58 -3.82 6.14
C SER A 92 -7.20 -3.19 5.98
N TYR A 93 -7.14 -1.90 5.66
CA TYR A 93 -5.89 -1.17 5.50
C TYR A 93 -5.06 -1.18 6.78
N PHE A 94 -5.65 -0.77 7.90
CA PHE A 94 -4.93 -0.71 9.17
C PHE A 94 -4.62 -2.09 9.75
N SER A 95 -5.42 -3.10 9.48
CA SER A 95 -5.07 -4.49 9.82
C SER A 95 -3.79 -4.94 9.12
N GLN A 96 -3.57 -4.53 7.87
CA GLN A 96 -2.33 -4.84 7.17
C GLN A 96 -1.13 -4.05 7.74
N VAL A 97 -1.32 -2.79 8.10
CA VAL A 97 -0.29 -1.99 8.78
C VAL A 97 0.10 -2.63 10.11
N GLU A 98 -0.86 -3.16 10.85
CA GLU A 98 -0.61 -3.87 12.11
C GLU A 98 0.22 -5.13 11.90
N ILE A 99 -0.06 -5.93 10.87
CA ILE A 99 0.76 -7.10 10.51
C ILE A 99 2.21 -6.69 10.23
N LEU A 100 2.42 -5.60 9.50
CA LEU A 100 3.77 -5.07 9.25
C LEU A 100 4.45 -4.63 10.55
N TYR A 101 3.71 -3.95 11.43
CA TYR A 101 4.21 -3.53 12.73
C TYR A 101 4.61 -4.72 13.62
N GLU A 102 3.79 -5.76 13.68
CA GLU A 102 4.08 -7.00 14.41
C GLU A 102 5.31 -7.74 13.84
N ALA A 103 5.53 -7.66 12.53
CA ALA A 103 6.72 -8.19 11.87
C ALA A 103 8.01 -7.41 12.19
N GLY A 104 7.91 -6.24 12.80
CA GLY A 104 9.05 -5.41 13.21
C GLY A 104 9.14 -4.04 12.53
N ALA A 105 8.26 -3.70 11.60
CA ALA A 105 8.24 -2.36 10.99
C ALA A 105 7.96 -1.27 12.03
N ARG A 106 8.68 -0.14 11.97
CA ARG A 106 8.52 0.97 12.92
C ARG A 106 8.41 2.33 12.24
N ASN A 107 8.92 2.48 11.04
CA ASN A 107 8.85 3.74 10.31
C ASN A 107 7.92 3.55 9.10
N PHE A 108 6.84 4.32 9.06
CA PHE A 108 5.83 4.25 8.02
C PHE A 108 5.66 5.60 7.33
N ALA A 109 5.57 5.59 6.00
CA ALA A 109 5.11 6.71 5.20
C ALA A 109 3.78 6.32 4.55
N LEU A 110 2.68 6.88 5.05
CA LEU A 110 1.34 6.67 4.50
C LEU A 110 1.03 7.83 3.56
N LEU A 111 0.91 7.55 2.27
CA LEU A 111 0.64 8.56 1.27
C LEU A 111 -0.88 8.68 1.05
N SER A 112 -1.38 9.91 1.05
CA SER A 112 -2.80 10.19 0.84
C SER A 112 -3.21 9.96 -0.61
N VAL A 113 -4.48 9.61 -0.79
CA VAL A 113 -5.11 9.59 -2.12
C VAL A 113 -5.18 11.00 -2.66
N PRO A 114 -4.67 11.26 -3.88
CA PRO A 114 -4.75 12.59 -4.47
C PRO A 114 -6.21 13.00 -4.66
N ARG A 115 -6.48 14.30 -4.49
CA ARG A 115 -7.82 14.84 -4.79
C ARG A 115 -8.14 14.57 -6.25
N ARG A 116 -9.32 14.00 -6.49
CA ARG A 116 -9.78 13.81 -7.87
C ARG A 116 -9.86 15.15 -8.57
N TRP A 117 -9.21 15.22 -9.72
CA TRP A 117 -9.49 16.28 -10.68
C TRP A 117 -10.97 16.17 -11.11
N ASN A 118 -11.75 17.21 -10.87
CA ASN A 118 -13.15 17.27 -11.29
C ASN A 118 -13.22 18.04 -12.62
N PRO A 119 -13.41 17.36 -13.76
CA PRO A 119 -13.48 18.01 -15.07
C PRO A 119 -14.66 18.99 -15.21
N ARG A 120 -15.66 18.90 -14.32
CA ARG A 120 -16.83 19.79 -14.30
C ARG A 120 -16.56 21.18 -13.71
N LYS A 121 -15.35 21.49 -13.29
CA LYS A 121 -14.96 22.83 -12.80
C LYS A 121 -14.20 23.65 -13.83
N LEU A 122 -14.22 23.27 -15.09
CA LEU A 122 -13.65 24.02 -16.22
C LEU A 122 -14.72 24.69 -17.12
N GLU A 123 -15.96 24.78 -16.66
CA GLU A 123 -16.99 25.65 -17.31
C GLU A 123 -17.08 26.99 -16.60
#